data_2e5fefbc48611e26bed40c82c9686407
#
_entry.id   2e5fefbc48611e26bed40c82c9686407
#
_cell.length_a   1.000
_cell.length_b   1.000
_cell.length_c   1.000
_cell.angle_alpha   90.00
_cell.angle_beta   90.00
_cell.angle_gamma   90.00
#
_symmetry.space_group_name_H-M   'P 1'
#
loop_
_entity.id
_entity.type
_entity.pdbx_description
1 polymer ?
#
loop_
_entity_poly.entity_id
_entity_poly.type
_entity_poly.pdbx_seq_one_letter_code
_entity_poly.pdbx_strand_id
1 'polypeptide(L)'
;MHRCPLHRTIKLCIVYGLRPIEIFYLEVRKNGKDSLYCNYGKRAGVTTTKGRKLYPLHREWAEKWELVKRVKRGDKLPECNSGAGEGFRSYLKNNAIWNELKKDNSKVVPKSFRHSYGLRAHEFYKMHFRDVAHMMGHSVEVHIKEYSRYITEEILDDAMERAEQQAINIKSDRI
;
A
#
# COMPACT_ATOMS: atom_id res chain seq x y z
N MET A 1 -21.81 -10.46 -13.43
CA MET A 1 -21.55 -10.42 -11.94
C MET A 1 -21.07 -9.03 -11.57
N HIS A 2 -21.93 -8.21 -10.96
CA HIS A 2 -21.54 -6.92 -10.39
C HIS A 2 -20.63 -7.16 -9.16
N ARG A 3 -19.32 -7.09 -9.36
CA ARG A 3 -18.37 -7.20 -8.24
C ARG A 3 -18.55 -5.99 -7.34
N CYS A 4 -18.90 -6.24 -6.07
CA CYS A 4 -19.13 -5.23 -5.04
C CYS A 4 -18.04 -4.14 -5.05
N PRO A 5 -18.39 -2.84 -5.00
CA PRO A 5 -17.43 -1.73 -4.96
C PRO A 5 -16.39 -1.86 -3.84
N LEU A 6 -16.76 -2.48 -2.72
CA LEU A 6 -15.89 -2.75 -1.57
C LEU A 6 -14.67 -3.60 -1.94
N HIS A 7 -14.85 -4.66 -2.73
CA HIS A 7 -13.73 -5.52 -3.13
C HIS A 7 -12.67 -4.73 -3.91
N ARG A 8 -13.08 -3.73 -4.69
CA ARG A 8 -12.13 -2.87 -5.40
C ARG A 8 -11.37 -1.97 -4.44
N THR A 9 -12.04 -1.37 -3.46
CA THR A 9 -11.41 -0.53 -2.44
C THR A 9 -10.34 -1.30 -1.67
N ILE A 10 -10.66 -2.51 -1.20
CA ILE A 10 -9.71 -3.38 -0.52
C ILE A 10 -8.50 -3.67 -1.42
N LYS A 11 -8.74 -4.05 -2.67
CA LYS A 11 -7.67 -4.35 -3.64
C LYS A 11 -6.76 -3.15 -3.91
N LEU A 12 -7.33 -1.95 -4.04
CA LEU A 12 -6.56 -0.71 -4.18
C LEU A 12 -5.70 -0.44 -2.94
N CYS A 13 -6.26 -0.61 -1.73
CA CYS A 13 -5.50 -0.43 -0.49
C CYS A 13 -4.36 -1.45 -0.34
N ILE A 14 -4.59 -2.71 -0.70
CA ILE A 14 -3.58 -3.77 -0.61
C ILE A 14 -2.46 -3.58 -1.65
N VAL A 15 -2.82 -3.28 -2.91
CA VAL A 15 -1.86 -3.24 -4.03
C VAL A 15 -1.05 -1.97 -4.05
N TYR A 16 -1.64 -0.84 -3.64
CA TYR A 16 -1.00 0.49 -3.72
C TYR A 16 -0.73 1.14 -2.36
N GLY A 17 -1.03 0.45 -1.27
CA GLY A 17 -0.80 0.98 0.08
C GLY A 17 -1.64 2.22 0.41
N LEU A 18 -2.85 2.35 -0.16
CA LEU A 18 -3.69 3.53 -0.01
C LEU A 18 -4.37 3.60 1.36
N ARG A 19 -4.59 4.83 1.84
CA ARG A 19 -5.59 5.09 2.89
C ARG A 19 -6.99 5.00 2.29
N PRO A 20 -8.02 4.63 3.04
CA PRO A 20 -9.40 4.61 2.54
C PRO A 20 -9.84 5.92 1.86
N ILE A 21 -9.44 7.06 2.39
CA ILE A 21 -9.76 8.38 1.81
C ILE A 21 -9.07 8.62 0.46
N GLU A 22 -7.87 8.09 0.25
CA GLU A 22 -7.08 8.34 -0.94
C GLU A 22 -7.69 7.74 -2.21
N ILE A 23 -8.56 6.73 -2.07
CA ILE A 23 -9.23 6.09 -3.22
C ILE A 23 -10.16 7.04 -4.00
N PHE A 24 -10.65 8.10 -3.35
CA PHE A 24 -11.52 9.11 -3.98
C PHE A 24 -10.74 10.18 -4.75
N TYR A 25 -9.43 10.18 -4.64
CA TYR A 25 -8.52 11.16 -5.24
C TYR A 25 -7.58 10.51 -6.27
N LEU A 26 -8.03 9.39 -6.85
CA LEU A 26 -7.25 8.67 -7.86
C LEU A 26 -7.52 9.23 -9.24
N GLU A 27 -6.45 9.37 -10.02
CA GLU A 27 -6.51 9.65 -11.44
C GLU A 27 -5.55 8.75 -12.22
N VAL A 28 -5.82 8.56 -13.49
CA VAL A 28 -4.91 7.88 -14.42
C VAL A 28 -4.16 8.92 -15.21
N ARG A 29 -2.84 8.87 -15.15
CA ARG A 29 -1.95 9.69 -16.00
C ARG A 29 -1.22 8.79 -16.99
N LYS A 30 -1.10 9.30 -18.22
CA LYS A 30 -0.35 8.64 -19.29
C LYS A 30 1.05 9.23 -19.35
N ASN A 31 2.05 8.43 -19.03
CA ASN A 31 3.46 8.74 -19.24
C ASN A 31 4.11 7.48 -19.82
N GLY A 32 3.99 7.34 -21.16
CA GLY A 32 4.25 6.09 -21.86
C GLY A 32 3.19 5.03 -21.59
N LYS A 33 3.09 4.55 -20.35
CA LYS A 33 2.09 3.57 -19.85
C LYS A 33 1.13 4.24 -18.87
N ASP A 34 -0.16 3.83 -18.89
CA ASP A 34 -1.15 4.29 -17.92
C ASP A 34 -0.72 3.95 -16.49
N SER A 35 -0.71 4.94 -15.61
CA SER A 35 -0.30 4.81 -14.22
C SER A 35 -1.28 5.52 -13.30
N LEU A 36 -1.47 5.00 -12.09
CA LEU A 36 -2.29 5.66 -11.08
C LEU A 36 -1.51 6.73 -10.34
N TYR A 37 -2.19 7.83 -10.06
CA TYR A 37 -1.75 8.93 -9.22
C TYR A 37 -2.79 9.19 -8.15
N CYS A 38 -2.33 9.58 -6.96
CA CYS A 38 -3.17 10.01 -5.87
C CYS A 38 -2.94 11.51 -5.66
N ASN A 39 -3.99 12.31 -5.83
CA ASN A 39 -3.95 13.77 -5.65
C ASN A 39 -4.38 14.20 -4.23
N TYR A 40 -4.55 13.25 -3.31
CA TYR A 40 -4.91 13.58 -1.94
C TYR A 40 -3.78 14.30 -1.23
N GLY A 41 -4.06 15.54 -0.82
CA GLY A 41 -3.18 16.35 0.03
C GLY A 41 -3.62 16.27 1.49
N LYS A 42 -2.85 15.60 2.35
CA LYS A 42 -3.08 15.63 3.79
C LYS A 42 -2.43 16.88 4.39
N ARG A 43 -3.20 17.70 5.08
CA ARG A 43 -2.65 18.77 5.91
C ARG A 43 -2.00 18.16 7.17
N ALA A 44 -0.75 18.55 7.42
CA ALA A 44 -0.01 18.21 8.62
C ALA A 44 0.60 19.52 9.16
N GLY A 45 -0.12 20.20 10.05
CA GLY A 45 0.23 21.57 10.48
C GLY A 45 0.17 22.54 9.30
N VAL A 46 1.27 23.25 9.03
CA VAL A 46 1.40 24.25 7.95
C VAL A 46 1.67 23.60 6.58
N THR A 47 2.08 22.33 6.55
CA THR A 47 2.46 21.63 5.30
C THR A 47 1.32 20.76 4.78
N THR A 48 1.21 20.72 3.44
CA THR A 48 0.30 19.78 2.75
C THR A 48 1.12 18.79 1.95
N THR A 49 0.85 17.51 2.10
CA THR A 49 1.50 16.48 1.28
C THR A 49 1.10 16.65 -0.19
N LYS A 50 2.07 16.56 -1.10
CA LYS A 50 1.83 16.64 -2.55
C LYS A 50 1.21 15.34 -3.06
N GLY A 51 0.49 15.44 -4.17
CA GLY A 51 0.06 14.27 -4.94
C GLY A 51 1.27 13.43 -5.36
N ARG A 52 1.06 12.11 -5.50
CA ARG A 52 2.12 11.16 -5.81
C ARG A 52 1.71 10.11 -6.84
N LYS A 53 2.70 9.63 -7.58
CA LYS A 53 2.54 8.41 -8.38
C LYS A 53 2.41 7.21 -7.47
N LEU A 54 1.56 6.27 -7.87
CA LEU A 54 1.33 5.03 -7.14
C LEU A 54 2.05 3.86 -7.80
N TYR A 55 2.70 3.06 -7.00
CA TYR A 55 3.46 1.89 -7.43
C TYR A 55 2.80 0.63 -6.89
N PRO A 56 2.35 -0.29 -7.77
CA PRO A 56 1.76 -1.54 -7.31
C PRO A 56 2.85 -2.48 -6.82
N LEU A 57 2.69 -3.00 -5.60
CA LEU A 57 3.34 -4.25 -5.23
C LEU A 57 2.51 -5.40 -5.80
N HIS A 58 3.16 -6.48 -6.23
CA HIS A 58 2.51 -7.57 -6.96
C HIS A 58 1.76 -7.03 -8.20
N ARG A 59 2.55 -6.60 -9.19
CA ARG A 59 2.05 -5.99 -10.43
C ARG A 59 0.99 -6.86 -11.12
N GLU A 60 1.15 -8.16 -11.06
CA GLU A 60 0.20 -9.17 -11.55
C GLU A 60 -1.18 -9.07 -10.90
N TRP A 61 -1.27 -8.64 -9.62
CA TRP A 61 -2.57 -8.42 -8.97
C TRP A 61 -3.27 -7.17 -9.53
N ALA A 62 -2.51 -6.11 -9.79
CA ALA A 62 -3.06 -4.90 -10.40
C ALA A 62 -3.63 -5.19 -11.78
N GLU A 63 -2.95 -6.01 -12.57
CA GLU A 63 -3.34 -6.44 -13.91
C GLU A 63 -4.54 -7.40 -13.87
N LYS A 64 -4.46 -8.48 -13.07
CA LYS A 64 -5.55 -9.45 -12.87
C LYS A 64 -6.86 -8.81 -12.45
N TRP A 65 -6.79 -7.77 -11.63
CA TRP A 65 -7.97 -7.06 -11.13
C TRP A 65 -8.33 -5.83 -11.95
N GLU A 66 -7.57 -5.55 -13.01
CA GLU A 66 -7.75 -4.42 -13.94
C GLU A 66 -7.85 -3.06 -13.23
N LEU A 67 -7.09 -2.86 -12.15
CA LEU A 67 -7.29 -1.73 -11.24
C LEU A 67 -7.15 -0.38 -11.95
N VAL A 68 -6.13 -0.22 -12.80
CA VAL A 68 -5.89 1.02 -13.58
C VAL A 68 -7.03 1.26 -14.58
N LYS A 69 -7.43 0.23 -15.33
CA LYS A 69 -8.51 0.31 -16.31
C LYS A 69 -9.84 0.69 -15.66
N ARG A 70 -10.11 0.14 -14.47
CA ARG A 70 -11.35 0.40 -13.72
C ARG A 70 -11.40 1.82 -13.17
N VAL A 71 -10.28 2.36 -12.70
CA VAL A 71 -10.19 3.78 -12.30
C VAL A 71 -10.38 4.68 -13.53
N LYS A 72 -9.73 4.36 -14.65
CA LYS A 72 -9.85 5.11 -15.92
C LYS A 72 -11.29 5.15 -16.45
N ARG A 73 -12.02 4.07 -16.30
CA ARG A 73 -13.43 3.95 -16.73
C ARG A 73 -14.41 4.65 -15.78
N GLY A 74 -13.96 5.08 -14.60
CA GLY A 74 -14.82 5.72 -13.60
C GLY A 74 -15.77 4.75 -12.88
N ASP A 75 -15.39 3.48 -12.73
CA ASP A 75 -16.21 2.52 -11.98
C ASP A 75 -16.56 3.08 -10.59
N LYS A 76 -17.82 2.97 -10.19
CA LYS A 76 -18.33 3.49 -8.91
C LYS A 76 -17.53 2.98 -7.71
N LEU A 77 -17.20 3.88 -6.81
CA LEU A 77 -16.66 3.60 -5.48
C LEU A 77 -17.80 3.48 -4.46
N PRO A 78 -17.56 2.87 -3.27
CA PRO A 78 -18.56 2.87 -2.21
C PRO A 78 -18.92 4.30 -1.81
N GLU A 79 -20.19 4.58 -1.63
CA GLU A 79 -20.64 5.84 -1.05
C GLU A 79 -20.27 5.86 0.45
N CYS A 80 -19.70 6.96 0.93
CA CYS A 80 -19.26 7.12 2.31
C CYS A 80 -19.85 8.42 2.88
N ASN A 81 -21.05 8.33 3.47
CA ASN A 81 -21.76 9.50 4.01
C ASN A 81 -21.15 10.04 5.32
N SER A 82 -20.40 9.20 6.05
CA SER A 82 -19.83 9.52 7.37
C SER A 82 -18.29 9.68 7.36
N GLY A 83 -17.72 9.96 6.19
CA GLY A 83 -16.27 9.98 6.00
C GLY A 83 -15.70 8.63 5.55
N ALA A 84 -14.65 8.70 4.74
CA ALA A 84 -14.11 7.53 4.04
C ALA A 84 -13.64 6.38 4.96
N GLY A 85 -13.07 6.71 6.12
CA GLY A 85 -12.59 5.70 7.07
C GLY A 85 -13.71 4.96 7.77
N GLU A 86 -14.74 5.67 8.16
CA GLU A 86 -15.90 5.11 8.86
C GLU A 86 -16.82 4.36 7.90
N GLY A 87 -17.08 4.92 6.74
CA GLY A 87 -17.81 4.22 5.68
C GLY A 87 -17.13 2.92 5.29
N PHE A 88 -15.80 2.93 5.13
CA PHE A 88 -15.04 1.72 4.84
C PHE A 88 -15.14 0.67 5.96
N ARG A 89 -15.07 1.10 7.22
CA ARG A 89 -15.26 0.23 8.39
C ARG A 89 -16.67 -0.38 8.43
N SER A 90 -17.69 0.42 8.15
CA SER A 90 -19.08 -0.04 8.10
C SER A 90 -19.29 -1.11 7.02
N TYR A 91 -18.74 -0.89 5.82
CA TYR A 91 -18.77 -1.90 4.76
C TYR A 91 -18.07 -3.21 5.12
N LEU A 92 -16.93 -3.13 5.83
CA LEU A 92 -16.19 -4.32 6.24
C LEU A 92 -16.95 -5.16 7.25
N LYS A 93 -17.75 -4.57 8.14
CA LYS A 93 -18.54 -5.30 9.13
C LYS A 93 -19.44 -6.40 8.52
N ASN A 94 -19.91 -6.18 7.32
CA ASN A 94 -20.79 -7.11 6.59
C ASN A 94 -20.02 -8.04 5.64
N ASN A 95 -18.70 -8.08 5.71
CA ASN A 95 -17.87 -8.91 4.84
C ASN A 95 -17.42 -10.18 5.59
N ALA A 96 -17.80 -11.37 5.08
CA ALA A 96 -17.50 -12.64 5.72
C ALA A 96 -15.99 -12.88 5.92
N ILE A 97 -15.17 -12.61 4.87
CA ILE A 97 -13.71 -12.77 4.93
C ILE A 97 -13.10 -11.84 5.99
N TRP A 98 -13.59 -10.59 6.07
CA TRP A 98 -13.15 -9.66 7.10
C TRP A 98 -13.47 -10.16 8.50
N ASN A 99 -14.66 -10.71 8.69
CA ASN A 99 -15.10 -11.24 9.98
C ASN A 99 -14.31 -12.48 10.40
N GLU A 100 -13.91 -13.33 9.43
CA GLU A 100 -12.97 -14.43 9.67
C GLU A 100 -11.59 -13.91 10.10
N LEU A 101 -11.00 -13.00 9.34
CA LEU A 101 -9.72 -12.38 9.71
C LEU A 101 -9.75 -11.76 11.11
N LYS A 102 -10.89 -11.21 11.53
CA LYS A 102 -11.05 -10.65 12.88
C LYS A 102 -11.18 -11.69 13.96
N LYS A 103 -11.69 -12.88 13.67
CA LYS A 103 -11.69 -14.01 14.63
C LYS A 103 -10.26 -14.46 14.92
N ASP A 104 -9.44 -14.59 13.87
CA ASP A 104 -8.05 -15.01 13.99
C ASP A 104 -7.17 -13.92 14.64
N ASN A 105 -7.44 -12.65 14.35
CA ASN A 105 -6.73 -11.53 14.93
C ASN A 105 -7.65 -10.31 15.15
N SER A 106 -8.08 -10.12 16.39
CA SER A 106 -8.97 -9.02 16.79
C SER A 106 -8.40 -7.62 16.56
N LYS A 107 -7.06 -7.50 16.47
CA LYS A 107 -6.33 -6.22 16.23
C LYS A 107 -6.40 -5.74 14.77
N VAL A 108 -6.91 -6.56 13.84
CA VAL A 108 -7.05 -6.17 12.43
C VAL A 108 -8.04 -5.01 12.30
N VAL A 109 -7.59 -3.96 11.63
CA VAL A 109 -8.36 -2.73 11.35
C VAL A 109 -8.24 -2.36 9.86
N PRO A 110 -9.10 -1.50 9.31
CA PRO A 110 -9.00 -1.10 7.89
C PRO A 110 -7.61 -0.60 7.46
N LYS A 111 -6.87 0.03 8.37
CA LYS A 111 -5.48 0.47 8.16
C LYS A 111 -4.52 -0.70 7.93
N SER A 112 -4.86 -1.91 8.39
CA SER A 112 -4.02 -3.11 8.22
C SER A 112 -3.76 -3.45 6.76
N PHE A 113 -4.69 -3.15 5.84
CA PHE A 113 -4.45 -3.32 4.40
C PHE A 113 -3.27 -2.47 3.91
N ARG A 114 -3.17 -1.24 4.40
CA ARG A 114 -2.05 -0.36 4.08
C ARG A 114 -0.77 -0.80 4.78
N HIS A 115 -0.84 -1.25 6.04
CA HIS A 115 0.32 -1.80 6.74
C HIS A 115 0.88 -3.02 6.03
N SER A 116 0.02 -3.90 5.52
CA SER A 116 0.47 -5.08 4.76
C SER A 116 1.23 -4.72 3.48
N TYR A 117 0.94 -3.58 2.86
CA TYR A 117 1.74 -3.07 1.74
C TYR A 117 3.15 -2.69 2.20
N GLY A 118 3.27 -1.90 3.28
CA GLY A 118 4.58 -1.50 3.82
C GLY A 118 5.43 -2.70 4.24
N LEU A 119 4.84 -3.65 4.97
CA LEU A 119 5.55 -4.86 5.38
C LEU A 119 6.03 -5.67 4.18
N ARG A 120 5.18 -5.93 3.19
CA ARG A 120 5.61 -6.65 1.97
C ARG A 120 6.70 -5.91 1.21
N ALA A 121 6.66 -4.57 1.18
CA ALA A 121 7.71 -3.79 0.55
C ALA A 121 9.07 -4.01 1.22
N HIS A 122 9.11 -4.10 2.54
CA HIS A 122 10.35 -4.33 3.29
C HIS A 122 10.76 -5.79 3.32
N GLU A 123 9.85 -6.67 3.71
CA GLU A 123 10.18 -8.08 3.98
C GLU A 123 10.31 -8.90 2.70
N PHE A 124 9.40 -8.71 1.74
CA PHE A 124 9.40 -9.49 0.51
C PHE A 124 10.21 -8.83 -0.61
N TYR A 125 10.00 -7.51 -0.85
CA TYR A 125 10.70 -6.80 -1.93
C TYR A 125 12.02 -6.16 -1.48
N LYS A 126 12.36 -6.22 -0.19
CA LYS A 126 13.60 -5.69 0.39
C LYS A 126 13.89 -4.23 0.03
N MET A 127 12.83 -3.43 -0.07
CA MET A 127 12.92 -2.02 -0.45
C MET A 127 13.39 -1.15 0.73
N HIS A 128 14.14 -0.09 0.42
CA HIS A 128 14.58 0.87 1.42
C HIS A 128 13.42 1.63 2.06
N PHE A 129 13.50 1.91 3.35
CA PHE A 129 12.49 2.65 4.12
C PHE A 129 12.14 4.01 3.50
N ARG A 130 13.16 4.74 2.99
CA ARG A 130 12.97 6.02 2.32
C ARG A 130 12.06 5.90 1.09
N ASP A 131 12.29 4.91 0.26
CA ASP A 131 11.56 4.75 -0.98
C ASP A 131 10.11 4.33 -0.71
N VAL A 132 9.90 3.39 0.22
CA VAL A 132 8.58 2.96 0.64
C VAL A 132 7.80 4.10 1.31
N ALA A 133 8.47 4.93 2.13
CA ALA A 133 7.88 6.13 2.72
C ALA A 133 7.31 7.06 1.64
N HIS A 134 8.10 7.36 0.60
CA HIS A 134 7.66 8.16 -0.54
C HIS A 134 6.49 7.52 -1.30
N MET A 135 6.58 6.23 -1.61
CA MET A 135 5.51 5.49 -2.28
C MET A 135 4.20 5.53 -1.50
N MET A 136 4.28 5.47 -0.17
CA MET A 136 3.12 5.52 0.72
C MET A 136 2.68 6.96 1.07
N GLY A 137 3.44 8.00 0.73
CA GLY A 137 3.15 9.39 1.10
C GLY A 137 3.25 9.63 2.61
N HIS A 138 4.35 9.15 3.21
CA HIS A 138 4.80 9.46 4.57
C HIS A 138 6.09 10.28 4.52
N SER A 139 6.40 11.00 5.62
CA SER A 139 7.81 11.34 5.86
C SER A 139 8.57 10.09 6.28
N VAL A 140 9.89 10.11 6.10
CA VAL A 140 10.77 8.97 6.45
C VAL A 140 10.69 8.66 7.93
N GLU A 141 10.66 9.70 8.77
CA GLU A 141 10.59 9.57 10.24
C GLU A 141 9.29 8.87 10.67
N VAL A 142 8.14 9.30 10.10
CA VAL A 142 6.84 8.65 10.37
C VAL A 142 6.86 7.20 9.92
N HIS A 143 7.49 6.93 8.79
CA HIS A 143 7.55 5.58 8.25
C HIS A 143 8.41 4.67 9.13
N ILE A 144 9.60 5.11 9.52
CA ILE A 144 10.47 4.38 10.44
C ILE A 144 9.75 4.10 11.75
N LYS A 145 9.14 5.11 12.37
CA LYS A 145 8.37 4.95 13.63
C LYS A 145 7.26 3.89 13.53
N GLU A 146 6.58 3.81 12.38
CA GLU A 146 5.49 2.83 12.19
C GLU A 146 6.01 1.42 11.93
N TYR A 147 7.13 1.24 11.24
CA TYR A 147 7.57 -0.06 10.74
C TYR A 147 8.78 -0.65 11.44
N SER A 148 9.62 0.12 12.14
CA SER A 148 10.77 -0.42 12.89
C SER A 148 10.39 -1.46 13.96
N ARG A 149 9.17 -1.39 14.49
CA ARG A 149 8.67 -2.37 15.46
C ARG A 149 8.47 -3.79 14.90
N TYR A 150 8.56 -3.95 13.59
CA TYR A 150 8.46 -5.25 12.92
C TYR A 150 9.83 -5.82 12.55
N ILE A 151 10.92 -5.12 12.86
CA ILE A 151 12.28 -5.63 12.66
C ILE A 151 12.54 -6.66 13.77
N THR A 152 12.83 -7.89 13.37
CA THR A 152 13.19 -9.01 14.24
C THR A 152 14.67 -9.36 14.05
N GLU A 153 15.25 -10.13 14.95
CA GLU A 153 16.63 -10.65 14.80
C GLU A 153 16.79 -11.45 13.51
N GLU A 154 15.81 -12.28 13.15
CA GLU A 154 15.76 -13.03 11.90
C GLU A 154 15.89 -12.13 10.65
N ILE A 155 15.20 -10.97 10.66
CA ILE A 155 15.28 -9.98 9.56
C ILE A 155 16.67 -9.35 9.50
N LEU A 156 17.32 -9.13 10.64
CA LEU A 156 18.66 -8.58 10.72
C LEU A 156 19.70 -9.60 10.22
N ASP A 157 19.58 -10.85 10.61
CA ASP A 157 20.45 -11.95 10.15
C ASP A 157 20.35 -12.11 8.63
N ASP A 158 19.15 -12.20 8.08
CA ASP A 158 18.90 -12.20 6.65
C ASP A 158 19.52 -10.97 5.93
N ALA A 159 19.50 -9.81 6.55
CA ALA A 159 20.08 -8.60 5.98
C ALA A 159 21.61 -8.67 5.94
N MET A 160 22.23 -9.21 6.98
CA MET A 160 23.68 -9.42 7.07
C MET A 160 24.13 -10.45 6.01
N GLU A 161 23.49 -11.61 5.90
CA GLU A 161 23.83 -12.62 4.90
C GLU A 161 23.77 -12.05 3.46
N ARG A 162 22.72 -11.26 3.16
CA ARG A 162 22.63 -10.60 1.85
C ARG A 162 23.74 -9.59 1.60
N ALA A 163 24.11 -8.81 2.61
CA ALA A 163 25.17 -7.83 2.51
C ALA A 163 26.54 -8.49 2.27
N GLU A 164 26.80 -9.59 2.96
CA GLU A 164 28.01 -10.39 2.78
C GLU A 164 28.08 -11.01 1.36
N GLN A 165 26.98 -11.60 0.89
CA GLN A 165 26.91 -12.16 -0.45
C GLN A 165 27.12 -11.08 -1.54
N GLN A 166 26.56 -9.91 -1.37
CA GLN A 166 26.78 -8.79 -2.28
C GLN A 166 28.25 -8.33 -2.28
N ALA A 167 28.86 -8.26 -1.12
CA ALA A 167 30.26 -7.89 -1.00
C ALA A 167 31.21 -8.90 -1.68
N ILE A 168 30.89 -10.20 -1.62
CA ILE A 168 31.62 -11.26 -2.32
C ILE A 168 31.49 -11.09 -3.83
N ASN A 169 30.27 -10.88 -4.35
CA ASN A 169 30.03 -10.74 -5.77
C ASN A 169 30.76 -9.52 -6.37
N ILE A 170 30.77 -8.38 -5.65
CA ILE A 170 31.50 -7.18 -6.07
C ILE A 170 33.01 -7.42 -6.15
N LYS A 171 33.57 -8.25 -5.27
CA LYS A 171 34.99 -8.62 -5.33
C LYS A 171 35.30 -9.54 -6.50
N SER A 172 34.39 -10.46 -6.83
CA SER A 172 34.56 -11.39 -7.95
C SER A 172 34.50 -10.68 -9.32
N ASP A 173 33.69 -9.63 -9.47
CA ASP A 173 33.54 -8.87 -10.71
C ASP A 173 34.71 -7.91 -10.97
N ARG A 174 35.66 -7.76 -10.04
CA ARG A 174 36.83 -6.87 -10.14
C ARG A 174 38.15 -7.61 -10.42
N ILE A 175 38.11 -8.92 -10.54
CA ILE A 175 39.25 -9.79 -10.90
C ILE A 175 39.10 -10.27 -12.34
#